data_a9335069950a1e5bdcbf5a9ac8eff5a3
#
_entry.id   a9335069950a1e5bdcbf5a9ac8eff5a3
#
_cell.length_a   1.000
_cell.length_b   1.000
_cell.length_c   1.000
_cell.angle_alpha   90.00
_cell.angle_beta   90.00
_cell.angle_gamma   90.00
#
_symmetry.space_group_name_H-M   'P 1'
#
loop_
_entity.id
_entity.type
_entity.pdbx_description
1 polymer ?
#
loop_
_entity_poly.entity_id
_entity_poly.type
_entity_poly.pdbx_seq_one_letter_code
_entity_poly.pdbx_strand_id
1 'polypeptide(L)'
;MKTNLLKLLILLFSTAAFSQVGHIMQGVGAVNMSMGGAATGQPLDISGAMQWNPASLSTFSGKILKFDIGAFSGSPELYSTYGPLSGSTEDDKGLSPMPAAGFVWSKEGSKSTFGISVFGVSGFGVDFQEDQNYPQDRFGNPNPDYNPNEPSNPINFPQIAGGFGNLASDYMLLQVGFTWAYAVSEKFSIGVQPILNYGALEIGPNPLASPNQSGYPDSDRAGSIGFGGQIGLFYDTKTGFKVGASYKTQQYLAEMEFDSEYLDGTKTSDTKFTMNYPAVYSLGIGYSKGDVDLALDYRYVDYENTEGFEASGWTIAESGFPTGSVSGFGWESINVISAGVQYKGIEKLPLRVGYTYSSNPINDRLAFFSTPATAIIKNAFQLGLSYQPNDNFSLDVVYHHGDSGGTTSGKMMNPTPAMDFNQDGYPDGPWHATQNPLGEIPDSEVSYDMTTDLIMVGFSYTFNKKEKQAN
;
A
#
# COMPACT_ATOMS: atom_id res chain seq x y z
N MET A 1 35.44 -20.26 -11.52
CA MET A 1 34.53 -19.09 -11.44
C MET A 1 33.08 -19.45 -11.11
N LYS A 2 32.46 -20.43 -11.77
CA LYS A 2 31.03 -20.77 -11.53
C LYS A 2 30.70 -21.17 -10.06
N THR A 3 31.58 -21.89 -9.37
CA THR A 3 31.43 -22.31 -7.97
C THR A 3 31.50 -21.18 -6.94
N ASN A 4 32.25 -20.11 -7.25
CA ASN A 4 32.36 -18.95 -6.34
C ASN A 4 31.17 -17.99 -6.47
N LEU A 5 30.53 -17.94 -7.65
CA LEU A 5 29.31 -17.16 -7.87
C LEU A 5 28.11 -17.77 -7.10
N LEU A 6 28.02 -19.11 -7.07
CA LEU A 6 26.99 -19.82 -6.32
C LEU A 6 27.16 -19.64 -4.79
N LYS A 7 28.42 -19.61 -4.30
CA LYS A 7 28.72 -19.32 -2.89
C LYS A 7 28.43 -17.85 -2.52
N LEU A 8 28.65 -16.91 -3.42
CA LEU A 8 28.32 -15.49 -3.24
C LEU A 8 26.81 -15.28 -3.21
N LEU A 9 26.05 -15.98 -4.05
CA LEU A 9 24.58 -15.99 -4.01
C LEU A 9 24.06 -16.53 -2.66
N ILE A 10 24.62 -17.62 -2.16
CA ILE A 10 24.22 -18.21 -0.87
C ILE A 10 24.55 -17.33 0.33
N LEU A 11 25.62 -16.53 0.27
CA LEU A 11 25.98 -15.58 1.35
C LEU A 11 25.08 -14.34 1.40
N LEU A 12 24.36 -14.01 0.32
CA LEU A 12 23.39 -12.91 0.26
C LEU A 12 22.04 -13.27 0.88
N PHE A 13 21.81 -14.55 1.22
CA PHE A 13 20.56 -15.03 1.81
C PHE A 13 20.48 -14.95 3.34
N SER A 14 21.43 -14.33 4.03
CA SER A 14 21.52 -14.37 5.49
C SER A 14 21.05 -13.11 6.23
N THR A 15 20.44 -12.14 5.53
CA THR A 15 19.75 -11.01 6.19
C THR A 15 18.43 -10.77 5.52
N ALA A 16 17.36 -11.12 6.21
CA ALA A 16 15.98 -10.85 5.82
C ALA A 16 15.72 -9.34 5.77
N ALA A 17 14.92 -8.87 4.80
CA ALA A 17 14.30 -7.54 4.74
C ALA A 17 13.40 -7.40 3.50
N PHE A 18 12.57 -6.47 3.05
CA PHE A 18 11.20 -6.37 3.35
C PHE A 18 10.50 -5.07 2.86
N SER A 19 9.35 -4.98 2.16
CA SER A 19 8.55 -3.76 1.99
C SER A 19 7.22 -3.79 1.23
N GLN A 20 6.27 -2.98 1.70
CA GLN A 20 5.29 -2.18 0.95
C GLN A 20 5.74 -0.70 0.96
N VAL A 21 5.09 0.17 0.15
CA VAL A 21 5.41 1.60 0.05
C VAL A 21 4.21 2.40 0.60
N GLY A 22 4.05 2.45 1.92
CA GLY A 22 2.79 2.87 2.51
C GLY A 22 1.65 1.95 2.02
N HIS A 23 0.50 2.49 1.60
CA HIS A 23 -0.59 1.69 1.02
C HIS A 23 -0.46 1.46 -0.51
N ILE A 24 0.62 1.96 -1.13
CA ILE A 24 0.87 1.86 -2.58
C ILE A 24 1.69 0.60 -2.89
N MET A 25 1.32 -0.12 -3.95
CA MET A 25 2.14 -1.23 -4.45
C MET A 25 3.42 -0.73 -5.10
N GLN A 26 4.58 -1.27 -4.70
CA GLN A 26 5.88 -0.86 -5.25
C GLN A 26 6.06 -1.22 -6.73
N GLY A 27 5.35 -2.23 -7.22
CA GLY A 27 5.41 -2.66 -8.62
C GLY A 27 4.08 -3.23 -9.09
N VAL A 28 3.90 -3.36 -10.41
CA VAL A 28 2.70 -3.89 -11.04
C VAL A 28 3.08 -4.92 -12.11
N GLY A 29 2.49 -6.11 -12.02
CA GLY A 29 2.85 -7.26 -12.83
C GLY A 29 4.15 -7.95 -12.38
N ALA A 30 4.28 -9.24 -12.67
CA ALA A 30 5.34 -10.08 -12.14
C ALA A 30 6.76 -9.63 -12.53
N VAL A 31 6.94 -9.10 -13.74
CA VAL A 31 8.24 -8.61 -14.22
C VAL A 31 8.66 -7.33 -13.49
N ASN A 32 7.77 -6.34 -13.40
CA ASN A 32 8.09 -5.09 -12.71
C ASN A 32 8.27 -5.30 -11.20
N MET A 33 7.39 -6.09 -10.56
CA MET A 33 7.50 -6.44 -9.15
C MET A 33 8.86 -7.11 -8.86
N SER A 34 9.33 -8.03 -9.71
CA SER A 34 10.61 -8.73 -9.53
C SER A 34 11.87 -7.84 -9.67
N MET A 35 11.69 -6.60 -10.13
CA MET A 35 12.75 -5.58 -10.20
C MET A 35 12.67 -4.56 -9.04
N GLY A 36 11.98 -4.90 -7.93
CA GLY A 36 11.71 -3.96 -6.86
C GLY A 36 10.73 -2.85 -7.25
N GLY A 37 9.96 -3.02 -8.32
CA GLY A 37 9.13 -1.98 -8.91
C GLY A 37 9.88 -0.94 -9.73
N ALA A 38 11.20 -1.01 -9.86
CA ALA A 38 11.98 -0.07 -10.66
C ALA A 38 11.66 -0.21 -12.16
N ALA A 39 11.17 0.86 -12.80
CA ALA A 39 10.84 0.91 -14.22
C ALA A 39 10.86 2.32 -14.82
N THR A 40 11.06 3.35 -14.00
CA THR A 40 11.05 4.74 -14.46
C THR A 40 12.12 5.01 -15.51
N GLY A 41 13.34 4.47 -15.28
CA GLY A 41 14.48 4.55 -16.21
C GLY A 41 14.79 3.25 -16.97
N GLN A 42 14.25 2.09 -16.54
CA GLN A 42 14.52 0.77 -17.12
C GLN A 42 13.22 -0.03 -17.29
N PRO A 43 12.39 0.27 -18.28
CA PRO A 43 11.17 -0.49 -18.55
C PRO A 43 11.54 -1.86 -19.11
N LEU A 44 11.23 -2.95 -18.40
CA LEU A 44 11.43 -4.32 -18.87
C LEU A 44 10.15 -4.93 -19.45
N ASP A 45 8.99 -4.41 -19.05
CA ASP A 45 7.68 -4.82 -19.55
C ASP A 45 6.71 -3.63 -19.66
N ILE A 46 5.56 -3.88 -20.29
CA ILE A 46 4.56 -2.84 -20.52
C ILE A 46 3.83 -2.43 -19.24
N SER A 47 3.72 -3.31 -18.23
CA SER A 47 3.06 -2.99 -16.96
C SER A 47 3.87 -1.96 -16.18
N GLY A 48 5.17 -2.20 -15.99
CA GLY A 48 6.08 -1.25 -15.33
C GLY A 48 6.17 0.08 -16.08
N ALA A 49 6.21 0.07 -17.42
CA ALA A 49 6.22 1.27 -18.24
C ALA A 49 4.96 2.13 -18.02
N MET A 50 3.77 1.53 -18.11
CA MET A 50 2.50 2.26 -17.93
C MET A 50 2.28 2.72 -16.49
N GLN A 51 2.78 1.98 -15.49
CA GLN A 51 2.63 2.35 -14.09
C GLN A 51 3.56 3.50 -13.68
N TRP A 52 4.83 3.48 -14.12
CA TRP A 52 5.85 4.35 -13.53
C TRP A 52 6.37 5.45 -14.48
N ASN A 53 6.34 5.25 -15.81
CA ASN A 53 6.74 6.29 -16.75
C ASN A 53 6.09 6.10 -18.12
N PRO A 54 4.99 6.78 -18.44
CA PRO A 54 4.28 6.62 -19.70
C PRO A 54 5.14 6.90 -20.94
N ALA A 55 6.20 7.74 -20.83
CA ALA A 55 7.11 8.02 -21.95
C ALA A 55 7.94 6.80 -22.36
N SER A 56 8.26 5.92 -21.39
CA SER A 56 9.06 4.71 -21.61
C SER A 56 8.31 3.65 -22.44
N LEU A 57 6.97 3.77 -22.57
CA LEU A 57 6.16 2.90 -23.42
C LEU A 57 6.57 2.98 -24.90
N SER A 58 7.21 4.07 -25.34
CA SER A 58 7.78 4.23 -26.68
C SER A 58 8.85 3.20 -27.05
N THR A 59 9.43 2.50 -26.08
CA THR A 59 10.42 1.44 -26.30
C THR A 59 9.80 0.12 -26.74
N PHE A 60 8.48 -0.04 -26.61
CA PHE A 60 7.74 -1.22 -27.03
C PHE A 60 7.10 -1.02 -28.40
N SER A 61 7.13 -2.04 -29.23
CA SER A 61 6.64 -2.01 -30.61
C SER A 61 5.69 -3.17 -30.90
N GLY A 62 4.80 -2.98 -31.89
CA GLY A 62 3.81 -3.97 -32.28
C GLY A 62 2.60 -3.99 -31.36
N LYS A 63 2.04 -5.18 -31.15
CA LYS A 63 0.91 -5.41 -30.23
C LYS A 63 1.35 -6.36 -29.13
N ILE A 64 1.20 -5.96 -27.87
CA ILE A 64 1.60 -6.75 -26.70
C ILE A 64 0.41 -6.79 -25.75
N LEU A 65 0.01 -8.01 -25.37
CA LEU A 65 -0.96 -8.27 -24.29
C LEU A 65 -0.19 -8.79 -23.09
N LYS A 66 -0.49 -8.28 -21.90
CA LYS A 66 0.02 -8.80 -20.63
C LYS A 66 -1.11 -8.93 -19.63
N PHE A 67 -1.07 -10.01 -18.86
CA PHE A 67 -1.97 -10.26 -17.74
C PHE A 67 -1.19 -10.90 -16.60
N ASP A 68 -1.39 -10.40 -15.40
CA ASP A 68 -0.80 -10.91 -14.17
C ASP A 68 -1.88 -10.98 -13.08
N ILE A 69 -1.75 -11.97 -12.18
CA ILE A 69 -2.56 -12.11 -10.98
C ILE A 69 -1.64 -12.48 -9.81
N GLY A 70 -1.76 -11.77 -8.71
CA GLY A 70 -1.06 -12.01 -7.46
C GLY A 70 -1.99 -12.39 -6.34
N ALA A 71 -1.46 -13.16 -5.37
CA ALA A 71 -2.05 -13.40 -4.08
C ALA A 71 -1.14 -12.73 -3.03
N PHE A 72 -1.66 -11.70 -2.41
CA PHE A 72 -0.99 -10.88 -1.39
C PHE A 72 -1.51 -11.24 0.00
N SER A 73 -0.60 -11.36 0.98
CA SER A 73 -0.90 -11.48 2.40
C SER A 73 -0.15 -10.42 3.17
N GLY A 74 -0.85 -9.67 4.02
CA GLY A 74 -0.27 -8.91 5.12
C GLY A 74 -0.41 -9.73 6.40
N SER A 75 0.54 -9.59 7.33
CA SER A 75 0.50 -10.26 8.63
C SER A 75 0.97 -9.26 9.70
N PRO A 76 0.17 -8.22 10.00
CA PRO A 76 0.45 -7.34 11.11
C PRO A 76 0.12 -8.01 12.44
N GLU A 77 0.88 -7.67 13.49
CA GLU A 77 0.57 -7.96 14.88
C GLU A 77 0.30 -6.65 15.62
N LEU A 78 -0.86 -6.54 16.25
CA LEU A 78 -1.29 -5.36 17.01
C LEU A 78 -1.14 -5.63 18.50
N TYR A 79 -0.31 -4.84 19.16
CA TYR A 79 -0.03 -4.91 20.59
C TYR A 79 -0.53 -3.65 21.29
N SER A 80 -1.06 -3.79 22.50
CA SER A 80 -1.34 -2.64 23.35
C SER A 80 -1.16 -2.90 24.85
N THR A 81 -0.96 -1.81 25.60
CA THR A 81 -0.92 -1.79 27.07
C THR A 81 -1.84 -0.72 27.63
N TYR A 82 -2.49 -1.04 28.76
CA TYR A 82 -3.22 -0.07 29.55
C TYR A 82 -3.14 -0.47 31.03
N GLY A 83 -2.42 0.30 31.85
CA GLY A 83 -2.14 -0.04 33.23
C GLY A 83 -1.43 -1.39 33.36
N PRO A 84 -2.00 -2.37 34.11
CA PRO A 84 -1.40 -3.71 34.25
C PRO A 84 -1.74 -4.67 33.08
N LEU A 85 -2.61 -4.27 32.16
CA LEU A 85 -3.07 -5.10 31.06
C LEU A 85 -2.12 -4.96 29.88
N SER A 86 -1.77 -6.06 29.22
CA SER A 86 -0.96 -6.07 28.01
C SER A 86 -1.17 -7.33 27.21
N GLY A 87 -1.21 -7.21 25.89
CA GLY A 87 -1.35 -8.34 24.99
C GLY A 87 -1.19 -7.94 23.54
N SER A 88 -1.26 -8.94 22.66
CA SER A 88 -1.23 -8.75 21.20
C SER A 88 -2.34 -9.54 20.52
N THR A 89 -2.69 -9.10 19.30
CA THR A 89 -3.65 -9.77 18.41
C THR A 89 -3.01 -9.90 17.04
N GLU A 90 -2.95 -11.12 16.52
CA GLU A 90 -2.52 -11.40 15.15
C GLU A 90 -3.65 -11.10 14.16
N ASP A 91 -3.29 -10.76 12.94
CA ASP A 91 -4.23 -10.49 11.84
C ASP A 91 -4.80 -11.78 11.23
N ASP A 92 -6.10 -11.83 10.96
CA ASP A 92 -6.81 -12.96 10.31
C ASP A 92 -7.40 -12.57 8.93
N LYS A 93 -6.92 -11.49 8.31
CA LYS A 93 -7.41 -10.96 7.02
C LYS A 93 -7.29 -11.95 5.85
N GLY A 94 -6.26 -12.78 5.83
CA GLY A 94 -5.98 -13.74 4.76
C GLY A 94 -5.44 -13.13 3.47
N LEU A 95 -5.81 -13.72 2.31
CA LEU A 95 -5.23 -13.37 1.01
C LEU A 95 -6.06 -12.33 0.24
N SER A 96 -5.38 -11.32 -0.30
CA SER A 96 -5.95 -10.30 -1.18
C SER A 96 -5.49 -10.48 -2.63
N PRO A 97 -6.40 -10.48 -3.64
CA PRO A 97 -6.02 -10.62 -5.04
C PRO A 97 -5.46 -9.31 -5.61
N MET A 98 -4.36 -9.41 -6.37
CA MET A 98 -3.68 -8.29 -7.02
C MET A 98 -3.68 -8.46 -8.55
N PRO A 99 -4.71 -7.97 -9.25
CA PRO A 99 -4.80 -8.09 -10.70
C PRO A 99 -4.01 -7.01 -11.43
N ALA A 100 -3.38 -7.37 -12.57
CA ALA A 100 -2.81 -6.42 -13.50
C ALA A 100 -3.00 -6.89 -14.95
N ALA A 101 -3.55 -6.02 -15.80
CA ALA A 101 -3.72 -6.28 -17.22
C ALA A 101 -3.30 -5.07 -18.05
N GLY A 102 -2.61 -5.31 -19.15
CA GLY A 102 -2.17 -4.26 -20.06
C GLY A 102 -2.20 -4.70 -21.52
N PHE A 103 -2.55 -3.75 -22.39
CA PHE A 103 -2.45 -3.94 -23.83
C PHE A 103 -1.81 -2.73 -24.47
N VAL A 104 -0.78 -2.97 -25.28
CA VAL A 104 -0.03 -1.93 -25.98
C VAL A 104 -0.10 -2.17 -27.48
N TRP A 105 -0.17 -1.11 -28.26
CA TRP A 105 -0.09 -1.19 -29.72
C TRP A 105 0.64 0.00 -30.33
N SER A 106 1.43 -0.28 -31.33
CA SER A 106 2.04 0.72 -32.20
C SER A 106 2.05 0.23 -33.65
N LYS A 107 1.97 1.16 -34.59
CA LYS A 107 2.14 0.84 -36.01
C LYS A 107 3.65 0.83 -36.33
N GLU A 108 4.09 -0.08 -37.19
CA GLU A 108 5.47 -0.16 -37.66
C GLU A 108 5.91 1.19 -38.27
N GLY A 109 7.06 1.73 -37.84
CA GLY A 109 7.55 3.04 -38.24
C GLY A 109 6.87 4.25 -37.60
N SER A 110 5.85 4.05 -36.77
CA SER A 110 5.19 5.14 -36.03
C SER A 110 6.06 5.64 -34.87
N LYS A 111 6.03 6.96 -34.64
CA LYS A 111 6.57 7.57 -33.44
C LYS A 111 5.62 7.48 -32.22
N SER A 112 4.37 7.07 -32.44
CA SER A 112 3.36 6.94 -31.38
C SER A 112 3.16 5.50 -30.98
N THR A 113 3.15 5.26 -29.65
CA THR A 113 2.76 4.00 -29.01
C THR A 113 1.61 4.29 -28.06
N PHE A 114 0.58 3.47 -28.10
CA PHE A 114 -0.60 3.59 -27.25
C PHE A 114 -0.71 2.39 -26.31
N GLY A 115 -1.29 2.59 -25.14
CA GLY A 115 -1.53 1.53 -24.18
C GLY A 115 -2.82 1.76 -23.42
N ILE A 116 -3.41 0.66 -22.96
CA ILE A 116 -4.47 0.64 -21.96
C ILE A 116 -4.08 -0.32 -20.85
N SER A 117 -4.34 0.06 -19.62
CA SER A 117 -4.02 -0.74 -18.44
C SER A 117 -5.18 -0.76 -17.44
N VAL A 118 -5.29 -1.87 -16.70
CA VAL A 118 -6.16 -2.02 -15.53
C VAL A 118 -5.30 -2.66 -14.44
N PHE A 119 -4.97 -1.90 -13.39
CA PHE A 119 -4.05 -2.30 -12.35
C PHE A 119 -4.65 -2.14 -10.96
N GLY A 120 -4.53 -3.17 -10.09
CA GLY A 120 -4.59 -3.00 -8.66
C GLY A 120 -3.31 -2.33 -8.18
N VAL A 121 -3.40 -1.08 -7.72
CA VAL A 121 -2.21 -0.26 -7.44
C VAL A 121 -2.04 0.09 -5.98
N SER A 122 -3.08 -0.15 -5.18
CA SER A 122 -3.11 0.27 -3.79
C SER A 122 -4.15 -0.54 -3.02
N GLY A 123 -3.88 -0.74 -1.74
CA GLY A 123 -4.78 -1.39 -0.80
C GLY A 123 -4.15 -1.49 0.58
N PHE A 124 -4.98 -1.65 1.58
CA PHE A 124 -4.63 -2.08 2.93
C PHE A 124 -5.82 -2.83 3.51
N GLY A 125 -5.59 -3.57 4.56
CA GLY A 125 -6.65 -4.22 5.31
C GLY A 125 -6.08 -5.02 6.46
N VAL A 126 -6.86 -5.09 7.53
CA VAL A 126 -6.59 -5.84 8.75
C VAL A 126 -7.86 -6.50 9.24
N ASP A 127 -7.74 -7.53 10.07
CA ASP A 127 -8.83 -8.18 10.80
C ASP A 127 -8.31 -8.68 12.15
N PHE A 128 -8.24 -7.75 13.13
CA PHE A 128 -7.84 -8.06 14.50
C PHE A 128 -9.08 -8.42 15.32
N GLN A 129 -9.16 -9.68 15.71
CA GLN A 129 -10.33 -10.21 16.42
C GLN A 129 -10.50 -9.59 17.81
N GLU A 130 -11.76 -9.49 18.31
CA GLU A 130 -12.07 -9.04 19.66
C GLU A 130 -11.39 -9.94 20.68
N ASP A 131 -10.72 -9.33 21.68
CA ASP A 131 -10.10 -10.08 22.78
C ASP A 131 -11.17 -10.65 23.72
N GLN A 132 -11.19 -11.97 23.84
CA GLN A 132 -12.15 -12.70 24.66
C GLN A 132 -11.74 -12.76 26.13
N ASN A 133 -10.50 -12.44 26.49
CA ASN A 133 -9.99 -12.47 27.86
C ASN A 133 -10.24 -11.15 28.58
N TYR A 134 -11.51 -10.74 28.67
CA TYR A 134 -11.95 -9.55 29.35
C TYR A 134 -12.87 -9.90 30.55
N PRO A 135 -12.83 -9.15 31.69
CA PRO A 135 -13.59 -9.50 32.89
C PRO A 135 -15.11 -9.54 32.75
N GLN A 136 -15.64 -8.88 31.73
CA GLN A 136 -17.08 -8.82 31.44
C GLN A 136 -17.32 -9.15 29.95
N ASP A 137 -18.48 -9.68 29.63
CA ASP A 137 -18.88 -9.81 28.23
C ASP A 137 -19.30 -8.43 27.64
N ARG A 138 -19.56 -8.35 26.33
CA ARG A 138 -20.01 -7.14 25.64
C ARG A 138 -21.37 -6.58 26.12
N PHE A 139 -22.06 -7.28 27.01
CA PHE A 139 -23.30 -6.85 27.65
C PHE A 139 -23.11 -6.42 29.11
N GLY A 140 -21.85 -6.42 29.60
CA GLY A 140 -21.51 -6.06 30.97
C GLY A 140 -21.71 -7.15 32.01
N ASN A 141 -22.03 -8.40 31.60
CA ASN A 141 -22.10 -9.52 32.54
C ASN A 141 -20.70 -10.08 32.85
N PRO A 142 -20.49 -10.69 34.03
CA PRO A 142 -19.21 -11.36 34.31
C PRO A 142 -18.89 -12.43 33.27
N ASN A 143 -17.67 -12.36 32.70
CA ASN A 143 -17.16 -13.36 31.79
C ASN A 143 -16.63 -14.57 32.59
N PRO A 144 -17.28 -15.75 32.52
CA PRO A 144 -16.85 -16.95 33.30
C PRO A 144 -15.51 -17.54 32.81
N ASP A 145 -15.09 -17.20 31.58
CA ASP A 145 -13.86 -17.71 30.94
C ASP A 145 -12.67 -16.77 31.16
N TYR A 146 -12.87 -15.58 31.81
CA TYR A 146 -11.80 -14.65 32.09
C TYR A 146 -10.72 -15.25 32.99
N ASN A 147 -9.47 -15.19 32.51
CA ASN A 147 -8.29 -15.61 33.24
C ASN A 147 -7.31 -14.43 33.43
N PRO A 148 -7.18 -13.89 34.65
CA PRO A 148 -6.29 -12.74 34.90
C PRO A 148 -4.79 -13.05 34.79
N ASN A 149 -4.42 -14.33 34.54
CA ASN A 149 -3.03 -14.75 34.33
C ASN A 149 -2.68 -14.92 32.82
N GLU A 150 -3.63 -14.73 31.94
CA GLU A 150 -3.40 -14.73 30.50
C GLU A 150 -3.26 -13.28 29.98
N PRO A 151 -2.45 -13.06 28.91
CA PRO A 151 -2.38 -11.76 28.26
C PRO A 151 -3.76 -11.31 27.76
N SER A 152 -3.99 -10.00 27.75
CA SER A 152 -5.21 -9.40 27.22
C SER A 152 -4.83 -8.14 26.44
N ASN A 153 -5.36 -7.95 25.25
CA ASN A 153 -5.04 -6.80 24.40
C ASN A 153 -6.08 -5.67 24.56
N PRO A 154 -5.81 -4.62 25.35
CA PRO A 154 -6.81 -3.60 25.70
C PRO A 154 -7.46 -2.88 24.51
N ILE A 155 -6.74 -2.71 23.39
CA ILE A 155 -7.28 -2.05 22.21
C ILE A 155 -8.37 -2.89 21.53
N ASN A 156 -8.33 -4.21 21.66
CA ASN A 156 -9.32 -5.15 21.13
C ASN A 156 -10.37 -5.59 22.16
N PHE A 157 -10.43 -4.97 23.36
CA PHE A 157 -11.53 -5.22 24.27
C PHE A 157 -12.87 -4.82 23.64
N PRO A 158 -14.00 -5.42 24.09
CA PRO A 158 -15.31 -4.97 23.66
C PRO A 158 -15.49 -3.46 23.76
N GLN A 159 -16.21 -2.84 22.84
CA GLN A 159 -16.39 -1.38 22.79
C GLN A 159 -16.99 -0.81 24.07
N ILE A 160 -17.86 -1.54 24.75
CA ILE A 160 -18.42 -1.18 26.08
C ILE A 160 -17.33 -1.04 27.16
N ALA A 161 -16.20 -1.67 26.95
CA ALA A 161 -15.03 -1.62 27.83
C ALA A 161 -13.97 -0.61 27.41
N GLY A 162 -14.25 0.17 26.35
CA GLY A 162 -13.37 1.22 25.83
C GLY A 162 -12.34 0.77 24.81
N GLY A 163 -12.35 -0.50 24.37
CA GLY A 163 -11.61 -0.98 23.22
C GLY A 163 -12.38 -0.76 21.91
N PHE A 164 -11.89 -1.31 20.80
CA PHE A 164 -12.57 -1.27 19.51
C PHE A 164 -13.35 -2.59 19.20
N GLY A 165 -13.16 -3.65 20.00
CA GLY A 165 -13.68 -4.97 19.68
C GLY A 165 -12.91 -5.60 18.54
N ASN A 166 -13.61 -6.24 17.60
CA ASN A 166 -13.04 -6.68 16.32
C ASN A 166 -12.72 -5.45 15.49
N LEU A 167 -11.44 -5.25 15.14
CA LEU A 167 -10.99 -4.11 14.34
C LEU A 167 -10.62 -4.61 12.94
N ALA A 168 -11.49 -4.33 11.98
CA ALA A 168 -11.33 -4.76 10.59
C ALA A 168 -11.34 -3.60 9.60
N SER A 169 -10.56 -3.72 8.53
CA SER A 169 -10.60 -2.81 7.40
C SER A 169 -10.32 -3.53 6.08
N ASP A 170 -10.81 -2.96 4.97
CA ASP A 170 -10.52 -3.45 3.63
C ASP A 170 -10.62 -2.30 2.62
N TYR A 171 -9.45 -1.84 2.15
CA TYR A 171 -9.33 -0.83 1.10
C TYR A 171 -8.71 -1.40 -0.14
N MET A 172 -9.26 -1.06 -1.30
CA MET A 172 -8.70 -1.38 -2.61
C MET A 172 -8.80 -0.20 -3.57
N LEU A 173 -7.81 -0.06 -4.45
CA LEU A 173 -7.82 0.92 -5.55
C LEU A 173 -7.40 0.27 -6.86
N LEU A 174 -8.29 0.35 -7.86
CA LEU A 174 -8.04 0.00 -9.26
C LEU A 174 -7.81 1.28 -10.08
N GLN A 175 -6.79 1.26 -10.94
CA GLN A 175 -6.53 2.33 -11.91
C GLN A 175 -6.69 1.81 -13.34
N VAL A 176 -7.47 2.53 -14.16
CA VAL A 176 -7.56 2.33 -15.61
C VAL A 176 -6.81 3.47 -16.29
N GLY A 177 -5.68 3.14 -16.92
CA GLY A 177 -4.80 4.11 -17.58
C GLY A 177 -4.90 4.04 -19.11
N PHE A 178 -4.96 5.21 -19.77
CA PHE A 178 -4.92 5.35 -21.24
C PHE A 178 -3.61 6.06 -21.61
N THR A 179 -2.60 5.31 -22.03
CA THR A 179 -1.25 5.82 -22.25
C THR A 179 -1.02 6.19 -23.71
N TRP A 180 -0.44 7.35 -23.93
CA TRP A 180 0.16 7.74 -25.20
C TRP A 180 1.61 8.16 -24.99
N ALA A 181 2.53 7.46 -25.66
CA ALA A 181 3.95 7.78 -25.73
C ALA A 181 4.31 8.26 -27.14
N TYR A 182 5.16 9.28 -27.22
CA TYR A 182 5.64 9.84 -28.48
C TYR A 182 7.16 9.93 -28.51
N ALA A 183 7.78 9.24 -29.46
CA ALA A 183 9.21 9.31 -29.71
C ALA A 183 9.53 10.61 -30.48
N VAL A 184 9.92 11.66 -29.75
CA VAL A 184 10.32 12.96 -30.33
C VAL A 184 11.54 12.75 -31.25
N SER A 185 12.50 11.95 -30.77
CA SER A 185 13.68 11.51 -31.53
C SER A 185 13.96 10.02 -31.23
N GLU A 186 14.99 9.45 -31.83
CA GLU A 186 15.43 8.07 -31.53
C GLU A 186 15.85 7.86 -30.08
N LYS A 187 16.23 8.94 -29.38
CA LYS A 187 16.73 8.91 -28.01
C LYS A 187 15.78 9.48 -26.97
N PHE A 188 14.86 10.36 -27.37
CA PHE A 188 14.02 11.10 -26.44
C PHE A 188 12.54 10.89 -26.72
N SER A 189 11.79 10.59 -25.66
CA SER A 189 10.34 10.38 -25.70
C SER A 189 9.63 11.15 -24.58
N ILE A 190 8.39 11.52 -24.88
CA ILE A 190 7.43 12.07 -23.93
C ILE A 190 6.23 11.14 -23.83
N GLY A 191 5.50 11.18 -22.72
CA GLY A 191 4.30 10.37 -22.53
C GLY A 191 3.29 11.05 -21.63
N VAL A 192 2.02 10.75 -21.88
CA VAL A 192 0.90 11.19 -21.04
C VAL A 192 -0.05 10.01 -20.81
N GLN A 193 -0.70 10.01 -19.65
CA GLN A 193 -1.64 8.97 -19.28
C GLN A 193 -2.77 9.59 -18.43
N PRO A 194 -3.95 9.91 -18.97
CA PRO A 194 -5.14 10.08 -18.17
C PRO A 194 -5.49 8.76 -17.45
N ILE A 195 -5.97 8.89 -16.22
CA ILE A 195 -6.24 7.77 -15.31
C ILE A 195 -7.64 7.93 -14.73
N LEU A 196 -8.43 6.86 -14.80
CA LEU A 196 -9.66 6.70 -14.03
C LEU A 196 -9.39 5.75 -12.87
N ASN A 197 -10.00 6.03 -11.72
CA ASN A 197 -9.83 5.27 -10.50
C ASN A 197 -11.18 4.75 -10.00
N TYR A 198 -11.16 3.56 -9.40
CA TYR A 198 -12.23 3.05 -8.55
C TYR A 198 -11.61 2.61 -7.22
N GLY A 199 -11.98 3.32 -6.14
CA GLY A 199 -11.62 3.00 -4.76
C GLY A 199 -12.81 2.42 -4.00
N ALA A 200 -12.56 1.53 -3.06
CA ALA A 200 -13.59 1.03 -2.14
C ALA A 200 -12.96 0.80 -0.76
N LEU A 201 -13.66 1.23 0.29
CA LEU A 201 -13.25 1.09 1.68
C LEU A 201 -14.40 0.53 2.51
N GLU A 202 -14.08 -0.44 3.36
CA GLU A 202 -14.92 -1.00 4.41
C GLU A 202 -14.13 -0.92 5.71
N ILE A 203 -14.77 -0.55 6.83
CA ILE A 203 -14.10 -0.37 8.11
C ILE A 203 -15.08 -0.62 9.25
N GLY A 204 -14.71 -1.49 10.16
CA GLY A 204 -15.48 -1.88 11.34
C GLY A 204 -14.58 -2.11 12.55
N PRO A 205 -14.82 -1.42 13.67
CA PRO A 205 -15.72 -0.28 13.82
C PRO A 205 -15.20 0.95 13.04
N ASN A 206 -16.14 1.80 12.57
CA ASN A 206 -15.81 2.95 11.74
C ASN A 206 -15.49 4.20 12.60
N PRO A 207 -14.22 4.55 12.81
CA PRO A 207 -13.83 5.69 13.64
C PRO A 207 -14.06 7.05 12.96
N LEU A 208 -14.46 7.06 11.68
CA LEU A 208 -14.84 8.29 10.97
C LEU A 208 -16.22 8.79 11.41
N ALA A 209 -17.06 7.90 11.96
CA ALA A 209 -18.32 8.25 12.61
C ALA A 209 -18.12 8.69 14.06
N SER A 210 -19.02 9.50 14.57
CA SER A 210 -19.08 9.76 16.02
C SER A 210 -19.67 8.54 16.75
N PRO A 211 -19.06 8.07 17.84
CA PRO A 211 -19.62 6.96 18.61
C PRO A 211 -20.90 7.39 19.33
N ASN A 212 -21.84 6.42 19.53
CA ASN A 212 -22.96 6.55 20.42
C ASN A 212 -22.67 5.84 21.78
N GLN A 213 -23.70 5.58 22.60
CA GLN A 213 -23.53 4.91 23.90
C GLN A 213 -23.11 3.43 23.76
N SER A 214 -23.29 2.81 22.59
CA SER A 214 -22.86 1.44 22.31
C SER A 214 -21.49 1.34 21.62
N GLY A 215 -20.88 2.47 21.29
CA GLY A 215 -19.58 2.57 20.62
C GLY A 215 -19.67 3.11 19.19
N TYR A 216 -18.64 2.82 18.38
CA TYR A 216 -18.59 3.16 16.97
C TYR A 216 -19.44 2.18 16.15
N PRO A 217 -20.05 2.64 15.04
CA PRO A 217 -20.78 1.74 14.16
C PRO A 217 -19.86 0.92 13.26
N ASP A 218 -20.32 -0.21 12.78
CA ASP A 218 -19.71 -0.90 11.64
C ASP A 218 -20.25 -0.29 10.34
N SER A 219 -19.41 -0.21 9.29
CA SER A 219 -19.83 0.32 8.00
C SER A 219 -19.87 -0.76 6.91
N ASP A 220 -20.85 -0.63 6.00
CA ASP A 220 -20.81 -1.31 4.72
C ASP A 220 -19.68 -0.74 3.85
N ARG A 221 -19.31 -1.51 2.80
CA ARG A 221 -18.29 -1.09 1.82
C ARG A 221 -18.77 0.11 1.01
N ALA A 222 -18.12 1.26 1.17
CA ALA A 222 -18.33 2.46 0.39
C ALA A 222 -17.39 2.51 -0.83
N GLY A 223 -17.94 2.84 -2.00
CA GLY A 223 -17.22 2.95 -3.26
C GLY A 223 -17.04 4.39 -3.72
N SER A 224 -15.97 4.68 -4.43
CA SER A 224 -15.69 6.00 -5.00
C SER A 224 -15.06 5.88 -6.38
N ILE A 225 -15.40 6.82 -7.27
CA ILE A 225 -14.79 6.97 -8.59
C ILE A 225 -13.96 8.25 -8.59
N GLY A 226 -12.78 8.19 -9.19
CA GLY A 226 -11.89 9.35 -9.27
C GLY A 226 -11.13 9.43 -10.58
N PHE A 227 -10.39 10.51 -10.74
CA PHE A 227 -9.58 10.75 -11.92
C PHE A 227 -8.27 11.46 -11.57
N GLY A 228 -7.33 11.32 -12.47
CA GLY A 228 -6.05 12.01 -12.42
C GLY A 228 -5.26 11.76 -13.69
N GLY A 229 -3.95 11.89 -13.62
CA GLY A 229 -3.10 11.66 -14.79
C GLY A 229 -1.63 11.50 -14.44
N GLN A 230 -0.87 11.11 -15.44
CA GLN A 230 0.58 10.98 -15.34
C GLN A 230 1.24 11.54 -16.60
N ILE A 231 2.38 12.20 -16.42
CA ILE A 231 3.25 12.63 -17.51
C ILE A 231 4.63 12.02 -17.32
N GLY A 232 5.37 11.82 -18.41
CA GLY A 232 6.70 11.23 -18.35
C GLY A 232 7.65 11.77 -19.41
N LEU A 233 8.94 11.66 -19.09
CA LEU A 233 10.08 11.91 -19.96
C LEU A 233 11.00 10.70 -19.93
N PHE A 234 11.52 10.30 -21.07
CA PHE A 234 12.41 9.17 -21.18
C PHE A 234 13.53 9.43 -22.18
N TYR A 235 14.77 9.17 -21.77
CA TYR A 235 15.96 9.34 -22.61
C TYR A 235 16.79 8.05 -22.63
N ASP A 236 16.99 7.50 -23.82
CA ASP A 236 17.83 6.33 -24.10
C ASP A 236 19.06 6.75 -24.92
N THR A 237 20.23 6.69 -24.33
CA THR A 237 21.50 7.05 -25.01
C THR A 237 21.83 6.18 -26.21
N LYS A 238 21.17 5.00 -26.35
CA LYS A 238 21.52 3.92 -27.29
C LYS A 238 22.89 3.26 -27.05
N THR A 239 23.52 3.58 -25.92
CA THR A 239 24.77 2.96 -25.45
C THR A 239 24.57 2.04 -24.26
N GLY A 240 23.30 1.78 -23.91
CA GLY A 240 22.87 0.97 -22.76
C GLY A 240 22.39 1.80 -21.56
N PHE A 241 22.81 3.06 -21.42
CA PHE A 241 22.37 3.95 -20.35
C PHE A 241 21.04 4.64 -20.69
N LYS A 242 20.12 4.69 -19.71
CA LYS A 242 18.79 5.28 -19.84
C LYS A 242 18.46 6.13 -18.62
N VAL A 243 17.62 7.14 -18.80
CA VAL A 243 17.12 8.00 -17.73
C VAL A 243 15.63 8.22 -17.96
N GLY A 244 14.84 8.17 -16.90
CA GLY A 244 13.41 8.48 -16.90
C GLY A 244 13.04 9.43 -15.77
N ALA A 245 12.02 10.25 -16.03
CA ALA A 245 11.35 11.06 -15.02
C ALA A 245 9.85 11.01 -15.27
N SER A 246 9.05 10.96 -14.22
CA SER A 246 7.60 11.06 -14.32
C SER A 246 6.97 11.75 -13.12
N TYR A 247 5.81 12.33 -13.37
CA TYR A 247 4.94 12.88 -12.34
C TYR A 247 3.53 12.30 -12.54
N LYS A 248 3.07 11.56 -11.54
CA LYS A 248 1.67 11.11 -11.39
C LYS A 248 0.99 12.12 -10.47
N THR A 249 -0.05 12.77 -10.93
CA THR A 249 -0.80 13.75 -10.11
C THR A 249 -1.47 13.04 -8.94
N GLN A 250 -1.84 13.77 -7.91
CA GLN A 250 -2.86 13.30 -6.99
C GLN A 250 -4.08 12.82 -7.80
N GLN A 251 -4.66 11.68 -7.41
CA GLN A 251 -5.89 11.18 -8.03
C GLN A 251 -7.05 11.60 -7.15
N TYR A 252 -7.93 12.40 -7.68
CA TYR A 252 -9.07 12.97 -6.96
C TYR A 252 -10.23 11.98 -7.02
N LEU A 253 -10.57 11.41 -5.89
CA LEU A 253 -11.72 10.52 -5.71
C LEU A 253 -12.93 11.32 -5.20
N ALA A 254 -14.12 10.91 -5.60
CA ALA A 254 -15.35 11.44 -5.01
C ALA A 254 -15.46 11.00 -3.54
N GLU A 255 -16.20 11.74 -2.76
CA GLU A 255 -16.49 11.41 -1.37
C GLU A 255 -17.17 10.02 -1.26
N MET A 256 -16.67 9.17 -0.37
CA MET A 256 -17.29 7.90 0.01
C MET A 256 -18.38 8.17 1.04
N GLU A 257 -19.57 7.63 0.83
CA GLU A 257 -20.71 7.72 1.77
C GLU A 257 -20.92 6.34 2.39
N PHE A 258 -20.85 6.25 3.72
CA PHE A 258 -20.95 4.99 4.45
C PHE A 258 -22.33 4.82 5.05
N ASP A 259 -23.01 3.74 4.68
CA ASP A 259 -24.11 3.20 5.46
C ASP A 259 -23.51 2.44 6.66
N SER A 260 -23.92 2.80 7.87
CA SER A 260 -23.34 2.28 9.09
C SER A 260 -24.40 1.87 10.09
N GLU A 261 -24.09 0.84 10.91
CA GLU A 261 -25.00 0.33 11.95
C GLU A 261 -24.27 0.19 13.28
N TYR A 262 -24.79 0.84 14.33
CA TYR A 262 -24.29 0.72 15.69
C TYR A 262 -24.65 -0.62 16.31
N LEU A 263 -23.93 -1.03 17.37
CA LEU A 263 -24.19 -2.28 18.08
C LEU A 263 -25.61 -2.37 18.68
N ASP A 264 -26.29 -1.25 18.90
CA ASP A 264 -27.69 -1.20 19.35
C ASP A 264 -28.73 -1.32 18.21
N GLY A 265 -28.27 -1.47 16.96
CA GLY A 265 -29.10 -1.56 15.76
C GLY A 265 -29.51 -0.19 15.17
N THR A 266 -29.05 0.91 15.76
CA THR A 266 -29.29 2.26 15.19
C THR A 266 -28.48 2.43 13.91
N LYS A 267 -29.10 2.91 12.84
CA LYS A 267 -28.43 3.14 11.55
C LYS A 267 -28.12 4.61 11.32
N THR A 268 -27.02 4.87 10.63
CA THR A 268 -26.63 6.19 10.13
C THR A 268 -25.98 6.09 8.76
N SER A 269 -26.26 7.06 7.89
CA SER A 269 -25.65 7.22 6.55
C SER A 269 -24.93 8.56 6.43
N ASP A 270 -24.69 9.27 7.54
CA ASP A 270 -24.16 10.63 7.53
C ASP A 270 -22.61 10.66 7.53
N THR A 271 -21.97 9.47 7.64
CA THR A 271 -20.50 9.39 7.65
C THR A 271 -19.95 9.46 6.23
N LYS A 272 -19.10 10.43 6.01
CA LYS A 272 -18.48 10.72 4.71
C LYS A 272 -16.98 10.85 4.86
N PHE A 273 -16.24 10.35 3.86
CA PHE A 273 -14.79 10.45 3.85
C PHE A 273 -14.23 10.51 2.43
N THR A 274 -13.29 11.42 2.20
CA THR A 274 -12.52 11.48 0.96
C THR A 274 -11.14 10.93 1.23
N MET A 275 -10.71 9.96 0.43
CA MET A 275 -9.35 9.42 0.48
C MET A 275 -8.76 9.41 -0.93
N ASN A 276 -7.99 10.45 -1.25
CA ASN A 276 -7.32 10.60 -2.53
C ASN A 276 -6.07 9.72 -2.61
N TYR A 277 -5.66 9.34 -3.83
CA TYR A 277 -4.37 8.68 -4.02
C TYR A 277 -3.28 9.77 -4.17
N PRO A 278 -2.15 9.68 -3.44
CA PRO A 278 -1.14 10.74 -3.39
C PRO A 278 -0.44 10.99 -4.72
N ALA A 279 0.08 12.19 -4.88
CA ALA A 279 0.96 12.52 -5.98
C ALA A 279 2.28 11.76 -5.85
N VAL A 280 2.84 11.29 -6.99
CA VAL A 280 4.10 10.55 -7.02
C VAL A 280 5.06 11.20 -8.01
N TYR A 281 6.22 11.61 -7.52
CA TYR A 281 7.34 12.09 -8.31
C TYR A 281 8.36 10.96 -8.45
N SER A 282 8.76 10.63 -9.68
CA SER A 282 9.67 9.51 -9.95
C SER A 282 10.86 9.94 -10.80
N LEU A 283 12.04 9.52 -10.40
CA LEU A 283 13.28 9.61 -11.17
C LEU A 283 13.90 8.20 -11.26
N GLY A 284 14.41 7.83 -12.44
CA GLY A 284 15.00 6.51 -12.60
C GLY A 284 16.15 6.50 -13.59
N ILE A 285 17.10 5.60 -13.34
CA ILE A 285 18.18 5.27 -14.25
C ILE A 285 18.17 3.80 -14.59
N GLY A 286 18.58 3.48 -15.79
CA GLY A 286 18.72 2.12 -16.27
C GLY A 286 20.03 1.91 -17.00
N TYR A 287 20.54 0.69 -16.96
CA TYR A 287 21.72 0.31 -17.72
C TYR A 287 21.58 -1.12 -18.24
N SER A 288 21.78 -1.29 -19.54
CA SER A 288 21.73 -2.58 -20.21
C SER A 288 23.05 -2.85 -20.91
N LYS A 289 23.72 -3.99 -20.58
CA LYS A 289 24.95 -4.41 -21.23
C LYS A 289 25.07 -5.93 -21.25
N GLY A 290 25.12 -6.50 -22.47
CA GLY A 290 25.15 -7.95 -22.66
C GLY A 290 23.91 -8.61 -22.03
N ASP A 291 24.15 -9.54 -21.13
CA ASP A 291 23.09 -10.32 -20.48
C ASP A 291 22.53 -9.66 -19.20
N VAL A 292 22.94 -8.44 -18.85
CA VAL A 292 22.54 -7.79 -17.62
C VAL A 292 21.79 -6.50 -17.89
N ASP A 293 20.65 -6.34 -17.22
CA ASP A 293 19.91 -5.08 -17.08
C ASP A 293 19.90 -4.65 -15.60
N LEU A 294 20.17 -3.38 -15.35
CA LEU A 294 20.17 -2.76 -14.03
C LEU A 294 19.14 -1.64 -14.01
N ALA A 295 18.41 -1.51 -12.92
CA ALA A 295 17.46 -0.44 -12.66
C ALA A 295 17.66 0.15 -11.28
N LEU A 296 17.51 1.48 -11.16
CA LEU A 296 17.45 2.20 -9.89
C LEU A 296 16.46 3.37 -10.05
N ASP A 297 15.44 3.38 -9.21
CA ASP A 297 14.44 4.43 -9.14
C ASP A 297 14.42 5.08 -7.75
N TYR A 298 14.18 6.37 -7.73
CA TYR A 298 13.78 7.13 -6.56
C TYR A 298 12.37 7.67 -6.78
N ARG A 299 11.49 7.55 -5.75
CA ARG A 299 10.14 8.12 -5.74
C ARG A 299 9.90 8.89 -4.45
N TYR A 300 9.22 10.01 -4.59
CA TYR A 300 8.62 10.74 -3.47
C TYR A 300 7.10 10.63 -3.58
N VAL A 301 6.46 10.20 -2.49
CA VAL A 301 5.00 10.04 -2.39
C VAL A 301 4.48 11.07 -1.41
N ASP A 302 3.60 11.95 -1.87
CA ASP A 302 3.18 13.17 -1.17
C ASP A 302 1.89 12.93 -0.37
N TYR A 303 2.00 12.23 0.77
CA TYR A 303 0.87 11.99 1.67
C TYR A 303 0.45 13.25 2.45
N GLU A 304 1.39 14.07 2.90
CA GLU A 304 1.14 15.26 3.73
C GLU A 304 0.26 16.32 3.05
N ASN A 305 0.15 16.29 1.72
CA ASN A 305 -0.69 17.19 0.94
C ASN A 305 -1.85 16.45 0.25
N THR A 306 -2.22 15.25 0.74
CA THR A 306 -3.25 14.40 0.13
C THR A 306 -4.44 14.25 1.06
N GLU A 307 -5.62 14.66 0.59
CA GLU A 307 -6.88 14.59 1.34
C GLU A 307 -7.16 13.17 1.85
N GLY A 308 -7.47 13.04 3.14
CA GLY A 308 -7.63 11.79 3.87
C GLY A 308 -6.35 11.33 4.60
N PHE A 309 -5.18 11.86 4.19
CA PHE A 309 -3.88 11.53 4.83
C PHE A 309 -3.22 12.71 5.53
N GLU A 310 -3.45 13.96 5.10
CA GLU A 310 -2.77 15.16 5.56
C GLU A 310 -3.11 15.57 7.01
N ALA A 311 -4.25 15.12 7.51
CA ALA A 311 -4.73 15.47 8.85
C ALA A 311 -5.00 14.22 9.67
N SER A 312 -4.76 14.32 10.98
CA SER A 312 -5.21 13.33 11.97
C SER A 312 -5.51 13.97 13.30
N GLY A 313 -6.37 13.32 14.06
CA GLY A 313 -6.85 13.72 15.36
C GLY A 313 -8.37 13.62 15.44
N TRP A 314 -8.91 14.13 16.54
CA TRP A 314 -10.34 14.14 16.75
C TRP A 314 -11.01 15.29 15.98
N THR A 315 -12.14 15.04 15.36
CA THR A 315 -13.01 16.09 14.83
C THR A 315 -13.59 16.89 15.98
N ILE A 316 -13.46 18.22 15.91
CA ILE A 316 -13.94 19.12 16.96
C ILE A 316 -15.30 19.71 16.56
N ALA A 317 -16.32 19.55 17.43
CA ALA A 317 -17.64 20.12 17.22
C ALA A 317 -17.63 21.65 17.43
N GLU A 318 -18.70 22.34 17.02
CA GLU A 318 -18.90 23.78 17.29
C GLU A 318 -18.89 24.14 18.78
N SER A 319 -19.19 23.18 19.67
CA SER A 319 -19.06 23.30 21.10
C SER A 319 -17.60 23.47 21.61
N GLY A 320 -16.61 23.19 20.73
CA GLY A 320 -15.19 23.17 21.07
C GLY A 320 -14.69 21.84 21.66
N PHE A 321 -15.53 20.81 21.73
CA PHE A 321 -15.18 19.48 22.23
C PHE A 321 -15.06 18.45 21.11
N PRO A 322 -14.26 17.37 21.29
CA PRO A 322 -14.18 16.27 20.33
C PRO A 322 -15.54 15.59 20.14
N THR A 323 -15.84 15.20 18.92
CA THR A 323 -17.03 14.40 18.59
C THR A 323 -16.79 12.89 18.82
N GLY A 324 -15.53 12.49 19.01
CA GLY A 324 -15.09 11.11 19.01
C GLY A 324 -14.75 10.58 17.62
N SER A 325 -15.16 11.25 16.54
CA SER A 325 -14.74 10.84 15.18
C SER A 325 -13.33 11.31 14.85
N VAL A 326 -12.64 10.54 14.01
CA VAL A 326 -11.27 10.78 13.53
C VAL A 326 -11.31 11.52 12.19
N SER A 327 -10.39 12.48 12.00
CA SER A 327 -10.37 13.34 10.80
C SER A 327 -9.60 12.76 9.62
N GLY A 328 -8.74 11.76 9.83
CA GLY A 328 -7.89 11.15 8.81
C GLY A 328 -6.72 10.36 9.43
N PHE A 329 -5.78 9.91 8.59
CA PHE A 329 -4.68 9.05 9.03
C PHE A 329 -3.46 9.83 9.56
N GLY A 330 -3.20 11.06 9.09
CA GLY A 330 -2.05 11.88 9.47
C GLY A 330 -0.70 11.31 9.01
N TRP A 331 -0.64 10.78 7.80
CA TRP A 331 0.58 10.15 7.27
C TRP A 331 1.56 11.18 6.72
N GLU A 332 2.84 10.97 7.03
CA GLU A 332 3.96 11.73 6.49
C GLU A 332 4.30 11.27 5.06
N SER A 333 4.80 12.19 4.25
CA SER A 333 5.27 11.89 2.90
C SER A 333 6.50 10.99 2.94
N ILE A 334 6.61 10.07 1.98
CA ILE A 334 7.63 9.03 2.00
C ILE A 334 8.61 9.10 0.84
N ASN A 335 9.82 8.62 1.11
CA ASN A 335 10.90 8.44 0.16
C ASN A 335 11.07 6.96 -0.14
N VAL A 336 11.10 6.59 -1.43
CA VAL A 336 11.20 5.22 -1.88
C VAL A 336 12.40 5.06 -2.79
N ILE A 337 13.22 4.04 -2.54
CA ILE A 337 14.33 3.63 -3.40
C ILE A 337 14.07 2.20 -3.85
N SER A 338 14.02 1.99 -5.16
CA SER A 338 13.83 0.69 -5.79
C SER A 338 15.03 0.33 -6.66
N ALA A 339 15.58 -0.85 -6.48
CA ALA A 339 16.70 -1.35 -7.27
C ALA A 339 16.40 -2.75 -7.83
N GLY A 340 16.81 -3.00 -9.06
CA GLY A 340 16.59 -4.30 -9.69
C GLY A 340 17.71 -4.71 -10.63
N VAL A 341 17.92 -6.02 -10.70
CA VAL A 341 18.87 -6.67 -11.61
C VAL A 341 18.18 -7.77 -12.38
N GLN A 342 18.26 -7.75 -13.70
CA GLN A 342 17.88 -8.86 -14.56
C GLN A 342 19.11 -9.52 -15.19
N TYR A 343 19.16 -10.85 -15.18
CA TYR A 343 20.18 -11.67 -15.86
C TYR A 343 19.52 -12.52 -16.95
N LYS A 344 19.99 -12.38 -18.19
CA LYS A 344 19.47 -13.05 -19.41
C LYS A 344 20.43 -14.11 -19.99
N GLY A 345 21.54 -14.41 -19.30
CA GLY A 345 22.56 -15.35 -19.78
C GLY A 345 22.14 -16.83 -19.76
N ILE A 346 20.91 -17.13 -19.31
CA ILE A 346 20.30 -18.46 -19.43
C ILE A 346 19.25 -18.39 -20.53
N GLU A 347 19.42 -19.22 -21.57
CA GLU A 347 18.49 -19.22 -22.71
C GLU A 347 17.04 -19.43 -22.26
N LYS A 348 16.11 -18.56 -22.70
CA LYS A 348 14.68 -18.59 -22.40
C LYS A 348 14.31 -18.44 -20.93
N LEU A 349 15.27 -18.17 -20.04
CA LEU A 349 15.03 -18.09 -18.60
C LEU A 349 15.68 -16.83 -17.98
N PRO A 350 15.19 -15.62 -18.27
CA PRO A 350 15.61 -14.42 -17.52
C PRO A 350 15.29 -14.55 -16.03
N LEU A 351 16.28 -14.27 -15.20
CA LEU A 351 16.18 -14.25 -13.74
C LEU A 351 16.25 -12.80 -13.23
N ARG A 352 15.53 -12.49 -12.17
CA ARG A 352 15.50 -11.14 -11.58
C ARG A 352 15.62 -11.18 -10.07
N VAL A 353 16.26 -10.15 -9.55
CA VAL A 353 16.30 -9.84 -8.13
C VAL A 353 16.00 -8.37 -7.97
N GLY A 354 15.11 -8.04 -7.06
CA GLY A 354 14.70 -6.69 -6.70
C GLY A 354 14.89 -6.40 -5.23
N TYR A 355 15.02 -5.13 -4.92
CA TYR A 355 14.98 -4.59 -3.56
C TYR A 355 14.30 -3.24 -3.57
N THR A 356 13.46 -2.99 -2.54
CA THR A 356 12.81 -1.71 -2.32
C THR A 356 13.00 -1.28 -0.88
N TYR A 357 13.34 -0.03 -0.66
CA TYR A 357 13.30 0.64 0.63
C TYR A 357 12.24 1.75 0.60
N SER A 358 11.48 1.89 1.68
CA SER A 358 10.54 3.00 1.92
C SER A 358 10.74 3.57 3.32
N SER A 359 10.59 4.88 3.49
CA SER A 359 10.37 5.43 4.82
C SER A 359 8.96 5.08 5.32
N ASN A 360 8.76 5.04 6.64
CA ASN A 360 7.46 4.82 7.26
C ASN A 360 6.59 6.08 7.13
N PRO A 361 5.35 6.01 6.61
CA PRO A 361 4.45 7.16 6.58
C PRO A 361 3.81 7.47 7.94
N ILE A 362 3.79 6.52 8.87
CA ILE A 362 3.08 6.65 10.15
C ILE A 362 4.01 7.25 11.20
N ASN A 363 3.65 8.44 11.68
CA ASN A 363 4.29 9.09 12.80
C ASN A 363 3.92 8.37 14.11
N ASP A 364 4.90 8.05 14.94
CA ASP A 364 4.69 7.32 16.21
C ASP A 364 3.62 7.98 17.09
N ARG A 365 3.58 9.31 17.15
CA ARG A 365 2.57 10.04 17.91
C ARG A 365 1.13 9.80 17.42
N LEU A 366 0.96 9.42 16.16
CA LEU A 366 -0.33 9.19 15.51
C LEU A 366 -0.60 7.69 15.22
N ALA A 367 0.23 6.81 15.76
CA ALA A 367 0.12 5.36 15.55
C ALA A 367 -1.28 4.81 15.87
N PHE A 368 -1.92 5.31 16.93
CA PHE A 368 -3.28 4.91 17.31
C PHE A 368 -4.31 5.12 16.19
N PHE A 369 -4.26 6.25 15.48
CA PHE A 369 -5.21 6.55 14.40
C PHE A 369 -4.98 5.72 13.13
N SER A 370 -3.83 5.08 13.01
CA SER A 370 -3.47 4.25 11.85
C SER A 370 -3.63 2.74 12.11
N THR A 371 -4.18 2.32 13.24
CA THR A 371 -4.40 0.90 13.55
C THR A 371 -5.25 0.16 12.50
N PRO A 372 -6.25 0.78 11.84
CA PRO A 372 -6.97 0.13 10.74
C PRO A 372 -6.18 0.05 9.42
N ALA A 373 -4.99 0.68 9.33
CA ALA A 373 -4.20 0.79 8.11
C ALA A 373 -2.70 0.75 8.41
N THR A 374 -2.20 -0.39 8.86
CA THR A 374 -0.81 -0.61 9.32
C THR A 374 0.21 -0.66 8.17
N ALA A 375 0.22 0.36 7.30
CA ALA A 375 1.02 0.41 6.08
C ALA A 375 2.48 0.84 6.34
N ILE A 376 3.18 0.13 7.23
CA ILE A 376 4.47 0.51 7.83
C ILE A 376 5.70 -0.18 7.24
N ILE A 377 5.53 -0.94 6.18
CA ILE A 377 6.61 -1.75 5.62
C ILE A 377 7.74 -0.86 5.06
N LYS A 378 8.99 -1.14 5.44
CA LYS A 378 10.16 -0.33 5.05
C LYS A 378 11.03 -0.96 3.98
N ASN A 379 11.08 -2.27 3.95
CA ASN A 379 12.04 -2.95 3.08
C ASN A 379 11.44 -4.17 2.35
N ALA A 380 11.78 -4.50 1.07
CA ALA A 380 11.40 -5.73 0.38
C ALA A 380 12.46 -6.34 -0.48
N PHE A 381 12.41 -7.65 -0.55
CA PHE A 381 13.09 -8.45 -1.56
C PHE A 381 12.10 -9.08 -2.52
N GLN A 382 12.53 -9.13 -3.77
CA GLN A 382 11.80 -9.80 -4.81
C GLN A 382 12.73 -10.74 -5.57
N LEU A 383 12.22 -11.93 -5.83
CA LEU A 383 12.85 -12.92 -6.69
C LEU A 383 11.91 -13.28 -7.82
N GLY A 384 12.35 -13.15 -9.05
CA GLY A 384 11.50 -13.46 -10.19
C GLY A 384 12.21 -14.15 -11.33
N LEU A 385 11.42 -14.83 -12.13
CA LEU A 385 11.88 -15.46 -13.34
C LEU A 385 10.83 -15.34 -14.45
N SER A 386 11.30 -15.47 -15.69
CA SER A 386 10.40 -15.65 -16.84
C SER A 386 10.79 -16.93 -17.57
N TYR A 387 9.79 -17.64 -18.13
CA TYR A 387 10.01 -18.69 -19.10
C TYR A 387 9.52 -18.24 -20.48
N GLN A 388 10.43 -18.16 -21.43
CA GLN A 388 10.19 -17.65 -22.79
C GLN A 388 10.41 -18.77 -23.81
N PRO A 389 9.43 -19.69 -24.04
CA PRO A 389 9.60 -20.81 -24.97
C PRO A 389 9.87 -20.35 -26.39
N ASN A 390 9.37 -19.18 -26.77
CA ASN A 390 9.58 -18.52 -28.04
C ASN A 390 9.53 -16.99 -27.89
N ASP A 391 9.84 -16.28 -28.96
CA ASP A 391 9.89 -14.82 -29.01
C ASP A 391 8.54 -14.10 -28.77
N ASN A 392 7.44 -14.81 -28.85
CA ASN A 392 6.09 -14.21 -28.77
C ASN A 392 5.45 -14.37 -27.39
N PHE A 393 5.89 -15.34 -26.59
CA PHE A 393 5.25 -15.70 -25.33
C PHE A 393 6.24 -15.70 -24.16
N SER A 394 5.83 -15.14 -23.04
CA SER A 394 6.52 -15.25 -21.75
C SER A 394 5.53 -15.66 -20.66
N LEU A 395 5.94 -16.56 -19.79
CA LEU A 395 5.32 -16.85 -18.51
C LEU A 395 6.21 -16.30 -17.41
N ASP A 396 5.67 -15.46 -16.54
CA ASP A 396 6.41 -14.70 -15.55
C ASP A 396 5.95 -15.10 -14.13
N VAL A 397 6.91 -15.22 -13.21
CA VAL A 397 6.62 -15.52 -11.79
C VAL A 397 7.49 -14.61 -10.93
N VAL A 398 6.92 -14.12 -9.82
CA VAL A 398 7.66 -13.41 -8.78
C VAL A 398 7.19 -13.87 -7.40
N TYR A 399 8.12 -13.99 -6.49
CA TYR A 399 7.90 -13.99 -5.04
C TYR A 399 8.45 -12.69 -4.48
N HIS A 400 7.66 -12.07 -3.64
CA HIS A 400 7.99 -10.88 -2.89
C HIS A 400 7.73 -11.13 -1.42
N HIS A 401 8.59 -10.62 -0.58
CA HIS A 401 8.45 -10.66 0.87
C HIS A 401 8.78 -9.29 1.48
N GLY A 402 7.97 -8.83 2.45
CA GLY A 402 7.93 -7.52 3.06
C GLY A 402 7.90 -7.41 4.61
N ASP A 403 8.64 -6.47 5.27
CA ASP A 403 8.72 -6.27 6.74
C ASP A 403 8.87 -4.79 7.12
N SER A 404 8.30 -4.42 8.23
CA SER A 404 8.34 -3.08 8.80
C SER A 404 9.74 -2.64 9.28
N GLY A 405 10.70 -3.57 9.44
CA GLY A 405 12.03 -3.29 9.97
C GLY A 405 12.03 -2.75 11.40
N GLY A 406 11.03 -3.14 12.18
CA GLY A 406 10.80 -2.74 13.56
C GLY A 406 9.37 -2.27 13.80
N THR A 407 9.06 -2.04 15.04
CA THR A 407 7.73 -1.68 15.54
C THR A 407 7.46 -0.17 15.35
N THR A 408 6.23 0.19 14.98
CA THR A 408 5.68 1.55 15.08
C THR A 408 4.86 1.60 16.35
N SER A 409 5.09 2.61 17.22
CA SER A 409 4.42 2.68 18.53
C SER A 409 4.04 4.10 18.91
N GLY A 410 2.97 4.22 19.71
CA GLY A 410 2.50 5.48 20.26
C GLY A 410 1.62 5.30 21.49
N LYS A 411 0.94 6.34 21.93
CA LYS A 411 -0.01 6.28 23.04
C LYS A 411 -1.38 5.80 22.56
N MET A 412 -2.14 5.11 23.42
CA MET A 412 -3.58 5.01 23.26
C MET A 412 -4.21 6.39 23.50
N MET A 413 -5.35 6.67 22.84
CA MET A 413 -5.98 7.98 22.86
C MET A 413 -7.46 7.88 23.22
N ASN A 414 -7.94 8.88 23.96
CA ASN A 414 -9.34 8.98 24.38
C ASN A 414 -9.81 10.44 24.21
N PRO A 415 -10.88 10.69 23.42
CA PRO A 415 -11.41 12.03 23.19
C PRO A 415 -12.19 12.61 24.37
N THR A 416 -12.42 11.85 25.44
CA THR A 416 -13.19 12.33 26.61
C THR A 416 -12.50 13.52 27.25
N PRO A 417 -13.20 14.66 27.46
CA PRO A 417 -12.60 15.85 28.02
C PRO A 417 -12.07 15.67 29.43
N ALA A 418 -10.96 16.36 29.76
CA ALA A 418 -10.37 16.46 31.10
C ALA A 418 -11.18 17.45 31.99
N MET A 419 -12.47 17.16 32.15
CA MET A 419 -13.42 17.90 32.95
C MET A 419 -14.15 16.95 33.91
N ASP A 420 -14.49 17.44 35.08
CA ASP A 420 -15.27 16.69 36.08
C ASP A 420 -16.76 17.02 35.89
N PHE A 421 -17.40 16.31 34.91
CA PHE A 421 -18.81 16.52 34.61
C PHE A 421 -19.73 15.88 35.65
N ASN A 422 -19.28 14.83 36.32
CA ASN A 422 -20.04 14.10 37.33
C ASN A 422 -19.83 14.68 38.75
N GLN A 423 -18.90 15.63 38.93
CA GLN A 423 -18.56 16.36 40.16
C GLN A 423 -18.05 15.45 41.30
N ASP A 424 -17.32 14.40 40.96
CA ASP A 424 -16.68 13.52 41.96
C ASP A 424 -15.27 13.97 42.37
N GLY A 425 -14.75 15.04 41.75
CA GLY A 425 -13.47 15.66 42.04
C GLY A 425 -12.31 15.14 41.15
N TYR A 426 -12.59 14.32 40.14
CA TYR A 426 -11.63 13.81 39.18
C TYR A 426 -12.06 14.12 37.74
N PRO A 427 -11.14 14.37 36.80
CA PRO A 427 -11.49 14.55 35.41
C PRO A 427 -11.98 13.24 34.79
N ASP A 428 -13.07 13.30 33.97
CA ASP A 428 -13.67 12.14 33.31
C ASP A 428 -12.83 11.56 32.17
N GLY A 429 -11.88 12.38 31.60
CA GLY A 429 -11.04 11.93 30.51
C GLY A 429 -9.71 12.69 30.37
N PRO A 430 -8.84 12.27 29.45
CA PRO A 430 -7.51 12.88 29.29
C PRO A 430 -7.46 14.05 28.30
N TRP A 431 -8.50 14.27 27.47
CA TRP A 431 -8.44 15.28 26.42
C TRP A 431 -8.49 16.72 26.95
N HIS A 432 -7.57 17.57 26.48
CA HIS A 432 -7.54 18.99 26.77
C HIS A 432 -7.06 19.80 25.56
N ALA A 433 -7.84 20.78 25.10
CA ALA A 433 -7.65 21.48 23.83
C ALA A 433 -6.23 22.03 23.56
N THR A 434 -5.46 22.36 24.62
CA THR A 434 -4.09 22.92 24.49
C THR A 434 -3.00 22.08 25.14
N GLN A 435 -3.31 21.32 26.20
CA GLN A 435 -2.31 20.54 26.95
C GLN A 435 -2.22 19.08 26.45
N ASN A 436 -3.35 18.53 26.04
CA ASN A 436 -3.43 17.14 25.49
C ASN A 436 -4.48 17.05 24.39
N PRO A 437 -4.26 17.68 23.22
CA PRO A 437 -5.27 17.79 22.17
C PRO A 437 -5.59 16.46 21.46
N LEU A 438 -4.77 15.43 21.61
CA LEU A 438 -5.05 14.10 21.12
C LEU A 438 -5.70 13.20 22.18
N GLY A 439 -5.73 13.62 23.46
CA GLY A 439 -6.23 12.79 24.54
C GLY A 439 -5.32 11.59 24.84
N GLU A 440 -4.00 11.77 24.75
CA GLU A 440 -3.01 10.74 25.05
C GLU A 440 -3.20 10.20 26.47
N ILE A 441 -3.35 8.88 26.62
CA ILE A 441 -3.53 8.22 27.90
C ILE A 441 -2.14 7.96 28.51
N PRO A 442 -1.83 8.49 29.71
CA PRO A 442 -0.57 8.18 30.39
C PRO A 442 -0.40 6.68 30.62
N ASP A 443 0.86 6.20 30.57
CA ASP A 443 1.24 4.80 30.83
C ASP A 443 0.51 3.77 29.95
N SER A 444 0.02 4.19 28.78
CA SER A 444 -0.51 3.33 27.73
C SER A 444 0.44 3.23 26.55
N GLU A 445 0.30 2.17 25.75
CA GLU A 445 0.97 2.03 24.46
C GLU A 445 0.04 1.31 23.47
N VAL A 446 0.13 1.69 22.23
CA VAL A 446 -0.31 0.90 21.07
C VAL A 446 0.87 0.76 20.14
N SER A 447 1.13 -0.45 19.67
CA SER A 447 2.22 -0.68 18.72
C SER A 447 1.89 -1.81 17.77
N TYR A 448 2.53 -1.81 16.61
CA TYR A 448 2.40 -2.86 15.61
C TYR A 448 3.66 -2.97 14.78
N ASP A 449 3.95 -4.18 14.37
CA ASP A 449 4.85 -4.50 13.27
C ASP A 449 4.11 -5.30 12.20
N MET A 450 4.77 -5.60 11.08
CA MET A 450 4.10 -6.23 9.95
C MET A 450 5.11 -6.91 9.04
N THR A 451 4.72 -8.07 8.52
CA THR A 451 5.32 -8.68 7.33
C THR A 451 4.33 -8.76 6.19
N THR A 452 4.81 -8.92 4.98
CA THR A 452 3.97 -9.12 3.79
C THR A 452 4.58 -10.13 2.83
N ASP A 453 3.74 -10.96 2.24
CA ASP A 453 4.12 -11.90 1.20
C ASP A 453 3.25 -11.74 -0.05
N LEU A 454 3.85 -11.86 -1.24
CA LEU A 454 3.13 -11.87 -2.50
C LEU A 454 3.74 -12.93 -3.44
N ILE A 455 2.89 -13.78 -3.96
CA ILE A 455 3.21 -14.59 -5.15
C ILE A 455 2.37 -14.06 -6.30
N MET A 456 3.02 -13.72 -7.42
CA MET A 456 2.34 -13.28 -8.62
C MET A 456 2.80 -14.10 -9.82
N VAL A 457 1.84 -14.50 -10.63
CA VAL A 457 2.08 -15.17 -11.91
C VAL A 457 1.45 -14.35 -13.02
N GLY A 458 2.08 -14.35 -14.20
CA GLY A 458 1.59 -13.61 -15.33
C GLY A 458 2.06 -14.18 -16.65
N PHE A 459 1.46 -13.70 -17.72
CA PHE A 459 1.94 -13.98 -19.07
C PHE A 459 1.93 -12.74 -19.93
N SER A 460 2.82 -12.71 -20.92
CA SER A 460 2.77 -11.73 -22.00
C SER A 460 2.76 -12.43 -23.37
N TYR A 461 2.03 -11.82 -24.31
CA TYR A 461 1.98 -12.29 -25.69
C TYR A 461 2.18 -11.13 -26.68
N THR A 462 3.20 -11.26 -27.53
CA THR A 462 3.49 -10.31 -28.61
C THR A 462 2.96 -10.82 -29.93
N PHE A 463 1.96 -10.13 -30.49
CA PHE A 463 1.34 -10.51 -31.76
C PHE A 463 2.25 -10.18 -32.94
N ASN A 464 2.34 -11.09 -33.93
CA ASN A 464 3.03 -10.87 -35.20
C ASN A 464 4.50 -10.42 -35.11
N LYS A 465 5.23 -10.88 -34.10
CA LYS A 465 6.68 -10.74 -34.08
C LYS A 465 7.24 -11.63 -35.19
N LYS A 466 7.82 -11.03 -36.25
CA LYS A 466 8.43 -11.78 -37.34
C LYS A 466 9.53 -12.66 -36.73
N GLU A 467 9.48 -13.99 -37.01
CA GLU A 467 10.59 -14.87 -36.68
C GLU A 467 11.86 -14.30 -37.31
N LYS A 468 12.93 -14.14 -36.53
CA LYS A 468 14.25 -13.88 -37.09
C LYS A 468 14.59 -15.11 -37.91
N GLN A 469 14.58 -14.96 -39.24
CA GLN A 469 15.13 -16.01 -40.12
C GLN A 469 16.56 -16.28 -39.65
N ALA A 470 16.79 -17.51 -39.17
CA ALA A 470 18.13 -17.98 -38.86
C ALA A 470 18.92 -18.03 -40.18
N ASN A 471 19.87 -17.10 -40.33
CA ASN A 471 20.91 -17.18 -41.35
C ASN A 471 22.12 -17.88 -40.80
#